data_1e68dea73b3efd67db9e61a24a38e98f
#
_entry.id   1e68dea73b3efd67db9e61a24a38e98f
#
_cell.length_a   1.000
_cell.length_b   1.000
_cell.length_c   1.000
_cell.angle_alpha   90.00
_cell.angle_beta   90.00
_cell.angle_gamma   90.00
#
_symmetry.space_group_name_H-M   'P 1'
#
loop_
_entity.id
_entity.type
_entity.pdbx_description
1 polymer ?
#
loop_
_entity_poly.entity_id
_entity_poly.type
_entity_poly.pdbx_seq_one_letter_code
_entity_poly.pdbx_strand_id
1 'polypeptide(L)' 'PTVGIDIKTKAYLHELIINLSKNGTSIILITSDMPEMIGLADRIITMKDFKVVGETINNHNYDDMSASIMANIHE' A
#
# COMPACT_ATOMS: atom_id res chain seq x y z
N PRO A 1 1.53 -6.36 -7.45
CA PRO A 1 2.15 -5.96 -8.73
C PRO A 1 3.67 -6.00 -8.73
N THR A 2 4.32 -6.08 -7.56
CA THR A 2 5.79 -6.10 -7.47
C THR A 2 6.36 -7.44 -7.06
N VAL A 3 5.54 -8.48 -6.89
CA VAL A 3 6.00 -9.83 -6.55
C VAL A 3 6.85 -10.39 -7.69
N GLY A 4 8.04 -10.89 -7.35
CA GLY A 4 8.96 -11.45 -8.33
C GLY A 4 9.86 -10.43 -9.03
N ILE A 5 9.72 -9.14 -8.73
CA ILE A 5 10.54 -8.08 -9.30
C ILE A 5 11.75 -7.85 -8.38
N ASP A 6 12.94 -7.67 -8.95
CA ASP A 6 14.14 -7.42 -8.17
C ASP A 6 14.10 -6.06 -7.44
N ILE A 7 14.98 -5.88 -6.45
CA ILE A 7 14.98 -4.71 -5.58
C ILE A 7 15.19 -3.41 -6.35
N LYS A 8 16.06 -3.39 -7.36
CA LYS A 8 16.34 -2.18 -8.15
C LYS A 8 15.14 -1.77 -8.99
N THR A 9 14.53 -2.75 -9.66
CA THR A 9 13.33 -2.49 -10.47
C THR A 9 12.18 -2.05 -9.60
N LYS A 10 12.03 -2.65 -8.42
CA LYS A 10 11.00 -2.28 -7.45
C LYS A 10 11.15 -0.84 -6.98
N ALA A 11 12.37 -0.43 -6.65
CA ALA A 11 12.65 0.94 -6.25
C ALA A 11 12.33 1.94 -7.37
N TYR A 12 12.69 1.59 -8.60
CA TYR A 12 12.37 2.41 -9.76
C TYR A 12 10.86 2.58 -9.97
N LEU A 13 10.11 1.49 -9.85
CA LEU A 13 8.64 1.54 -9.96
C LEU A 13 8.02 2.41 -8.88
N HIS A 14 8.51 2.29 -7.64
CA HIS A 14 8.02 3.10 -6.54
C HIS A 14 8.27 4.59 -6.78
N GLU A 15 9.45 4.93 -7.27
CA GLU A 15 9.79 6.31 -7.60
C GLU A 15 8.90 6.85 -8.72
N LEU A 16 8.65 6.04 -9.73
CA LEU A 16 7.75 6.41 -10.83
C LEU A 16 6.34 6.69 -10.32
N ILE A 17 5.82 5.83 -9.44
CA ILE A 17 4.49 6.00 -8.84
C ILE A 17 4.41 7.32 -8.07
N ILE A 18 5.42 7.61 -7.26
CA ILE A 18 5.48 8.84 -6.48
C ILE A 18 5.49 10.07 -7.39
N ASN A 19 6.29 10.03 -8.44
CA ASN A 19 6.39 11.14 -9.39
C ASN A 19 5.09 11.38 -10.14
N LEU A 20 4.42 10.32 -10.57
CA LEU A 20 3.12 10.44 -11.23
C LEU A 20 2.08 11.07 -10.29
N SER A 21 2.08 10.63 -9.04
CA SER A 21 1.17 11.18 -8.03
C SER A 21 1.41 12.67 -7.80
N LYS A 22 2.67 13.08 -7.69
CA LYS A 22 3.02 14.50 -7.51
C LYS A 22 2.57 15.36 -8.69
N ASN A 23 2.45 14.77 -9.87
CA ASN A 23 2.01 15.47 -11.08
C ASN A 23 0.50 15.40 -11.28
N GLY A 24 -0.26 14.99 -10.28
CA GLY A 24 -1.72 15.02 -10.31
C GLY A 24 -2.38 13.73 -10.75
N THR A 25 -1.62 12.67 -10.98
CA THR A 25 -2.18 11.37 -11.38
C THR A 25 -2.73 10.65 -10.15
N SER A 26 -3.97 10.18 -10.23
CA SER A 26 -4.55 9.30 -9.20
C SER A 26 -4.10 7.87 -9.46
N ILE A 27 -3.67 7.17 -8.40
CA ILE A 27 -3.08 5.83 -8.53
C ILE A 27 -3.82 4.88 -7.60
N ILE A 28 -4.17 3.71 -8.13
CA ILE A 28 -4.67 2.59 -7.35
C ILE A 28 -3.60 1.51 -7.37
N LEU A 29 -3.07 1.17 -6.21
CA LEU A 29 -2.08 0.12 -6.05
C LEU A 29 -2.73 -1.08 -5.38
N ILE A 30 -2.64 -2.25 -6.00
CA ILE A 30 -3.13 -3.49 -5.43
C ILE A 30 -1.92 -4.33 -5.05
N THR A 31 -1.75 -4.61 -3.78
CA THR A 31 -0.58 -5.32 -3.28
C THR A 31 -0.88 -6.03 -1.97
N SER A 32 -0.14 -7.10 -1.69
CA SER A 32 -0.12 -7.75 -0.39
C SER A 32 1.16 -7.45 0.40
N ASP A 33 2.03 -6.62 -0.15
CA ASP A 33 3.31 -6.27 0.47
C ASP A 33 3.10 -5.11 1.45
N MET A 34 3.20 -5.42 2.74
CA MET A 34 2.94 -4.44 3.81
C MET A 34 3.88 -3.22 3.75
N PRO A 35 5.20 -3.39 3.62
CA PRO A 35 6.08 -2.23 3.50
C PRO A 35 5.79 -1.38 2.28
N GLU A 36 5.42 -1.98 1.16
CA GLU A 36 5.09 -1.26 -0.08
C GLU A 36 3.87 -0.38 0.12
N MET A 37 2.77 -0.93 0.65
CA MET A 37 1.56 -0.14 0.82
C MET A 37 1.74 0.97 1.84
N ILE A 38 2.45 0.72 2.93
CA ILE A 38 2.68 1.73 3.97
C ILE A 38 3.64 2.82 3.48
N GLY A 39 4.59 2.46 2.62
CA GLY A 39 5.52 3.42 2.06
C GLY A 39 4.90 4.34 1.02
N LEU A 40 3.94 3.87 0.26
CA LEU A 40 3.45 4.57 -0.94
C LEU A 40 2.05 5.18 -0.79
N ALA A 41 1.14 4.50 -0.11
CA ALA A 41 -0.27 4.88 -0.14
C ALA A 41 -0.58 6.07 0.75
N ASP A 42 -1.53 6.89 0.33
CA ASP A 42 -2.11 7.92 1.19
C ASP A 42 -3.26 7.33 2.01
N ARG A 43 -3.97 6.38 1.43
CA ARG A 43 -5.10 5.70 2.05
C ARG A 43 -5.00 4.21 1.72
N ILE A 44 -5.27 3.38 2.72
CA ILE A 44 -5.20 1.94 2.57
C ILE A 44 -6.59 1.35 2.77
N ILE A 45 -7.05 0.58 1.80
CA ILE A 45 -8.30 -0.15 1.87
C ILE A 45 -7.96 -1.63 2.02
N THR A 46 -8.45 -2.24 3.08
CA THR A 46 -8.20 -3.64 3.37
C THR A 46 -9.38 -4.48 2.90
N MET A 47 -9.09 -5.52 2.15
CA MET A 47 -10.10 -6.44 1.64
C MET A 47 -9.86 -7.86 2.14
N LYS A 48 -10.96 -8.56 2.41
CA LYS A 48 -10.94 -9.95 2.80
C LYS A 48 -12.21 -10.61 2.28
N ASP A 49 -12.08 -11.80 1.69
CA ASP A 49 -13.20 -12.57 1.16
C ASP A 49 -14.08 -11.75 0.21
N PHE A 50 -13.41 -10.99 -0.68
CA PHE A 50 -14.05 -10.14 -1.70
C PHE A 50 -14.85 -8.97 -1.11
N LYS A 51 -14.59 -8.59 0.13
CA LYS A 51 -15.28 -7.48 0.79
C LYS A 51 -14.28 -6.51 1.37
N VAL A 52 -14.64 -5.24 1.42
CA VAL A 52 -13.87 -4.23 2.14
C VAL A 52 -14.13 -4.43 3.63
N VAL A 53 -13.07 -4.69 4.39
CA VAL A 53 -13.16 -4.90 5.84
C VAL A 53 -12.56 -3.75 6.63
N GLY A 54 -11.90 -2.81 5.99
CA GLY A 54 -11.35 -1.65 6.68
C GLY A 54 -10.83 -0.61 5.73
N GLU A 55 -10.68 0.60 6.26
CA GLU A 55 -10.07 1.72 5.55
C GLU A 55 -9.28 2.54 6.56
N THR A 56 -8.05 2.89 6.22
CA THR A 56 -7.15 3.58 7.13
C THR A 56 -6.40 4.69 6.38
N ILE A 57 -6.37 5.88 6.95
CA ILE A 57 -5.52 6.95 6.44
C ILE A 57 -4.10 6.62 6.87
N ASN A 58 -3.18 6.59 5.92
CA ASN A 58 -1.81 6.16 6.15
C ASN A 58 -1.00 7.28 6.82
N ASN A 59 -0.47 7.01 8.02
CA ASN A 59 0.44 7.92 8.69
C ASN A 59 1.92 7.59 8.45
N HIS A 60 2.17 6.54 7.64
CA HIS A 60 3.50 6.04 7.28
C HIS A 60 4.30 5.46 8.46
N ASN A 61 3.68 5.28 9.62
CA ASN A 61 4.29 4.55 10.73
C ASN A 61 4.00 3.07 10.57
N TYR A 62 5.05 2.27 10.35
CA TYR A 62 4.88 0.85 10.05
C TYR A 62 4.15 0.11 11.16
N ASP A 63 4.54 0.32 12.41
CA ASP A 63 3.94 -0.41 13.54
C ASP A 63 2.45 -0.10 13.69
N ASP A 64 2.09 1.18 13.60
CA ASP A 64 0.70 1.60 13.71
C ASP A 64 -0.14 1.07 12.55
N MET A 65 0.37 1.20 11.34
CA MET A 65 -0.38 0.82 10.14
C MET A 65 -0.53 -0.69 10.02
N SER A 66 0.53 -1.44 10.29
CA SER A 66 0.46 -2.90 10.22
C SER A 66 -0.51 -3.45 11.27
N ALA A 67 -0.51 -2.90 12.47
CA ALA A 67 -1.44 -3.31 13.54
C ALA A 67 -2.90 -3.03 13.12
N SER A 68 -3.16 -1.85 12.57
CA SER A 68 -4.50 -1.47 12.11
C SER A 68 -5.01 -2.38 11.00
N ILE A 69 -4.16 -2.64 10.01
CA ILE A 69 -4.52 -3.49 8.86
C ILE A 69 -4.78 -4.94 9.33
N MET A 70 -3.90 -5.48 10.17
CA MET A 70 -4.03 -6.85 10.66
C MET A 70 -5.26 -7.02 11.54
N ALA A 71 -5.63 -6.02 12.31
CA ALA A 71 -6.86 -6.05 13.13
C ALA A 71 -8.10 -6.22 12.25
N ASN A 72 -8.14 -5.56 11.10
CA ASN A 72 -9.25 -5.68 10.15
C ASN A 72 -9.33 -7.07 9.51
N ILE A 73 -8.19 -7.71 9.30
CA ILE A 73 -8.12 -9.04 8.66
C ILE A 73 -8.51 -10.15 9.65
N HIS A 74 -8.14 -10.00 10.92
CA HIS A 74 -8.29 -11.04 11.92
C HIS A 74 -9.57 -10.96 12.75
N GLU A 75 -10.48 -10.11 12.39
CA GLU A 75 -11.78 -10.04 13.07
C GLU A 75 -12.65 -11.28 12.83
#